data_aec1a7dc2f673c882dbc97ed763a4282
#
_entry.id   aec1a7dc2f673c882dbc97ed763a4282
#
_cell.length_a   1.000
_cell.length_b   1.000
_cell.length_c   1.000
_cell.angle_alpha   90.00
_cell.angle_beta   90.00
_cell.angle_gamma   90.00
#
_symmetry.space_group_name_H-M   'P 1'
#
loop_
_entity.id
_entity.type
_entity.pdbx_description
1 polymer ?
#
loop_
_entity_poly.entity_id
_entity_poly.type
_entity_poly.pdbx_seq_one_letter_code
_entity_poly.pdbx_strand_id
1 'polypeptide(L)'
;PIGLHGDFYSHQLTFFMVKNNDLKNIKTLFNMCNLNLSKIILKSFTEGIKIIKEDKKDIFIKINIKKNETLLSIFYESSFCYFQKFNFGSDIILKDISKVCSFEMSKTKNIILEKKFENLNENSYVDQKYFDDNNFRKISLKHIVEIASARIEEIVDVIFNLNRNIFYIGGEEILINLSIDDKSIQNKFKEIFKKNFNNCKLNFFNLTDQDN
;
A
#
# COMPACT_ATOMS: atom_id res chain seq x y z
N PRO A 1 -12.89 -32.37 1.93
CA PRO A 1 -12.48 -33.74 2.35
C PRO A 1 -13.20 -34.78 1.51
N ILE A 2 -12.41 -35.49 0.68
CA ILE A 2 -12.94 -36.54 -0.17
C ILE A 2 -13.16 -37.79 0.70
N GLY A 3 -14.36 -38.39 0.64
CA GLY A 3 -14.68 -39.61 1.39
C GLY A 3 -15.40 -39.40 2.74
N LEU A 4 -15.70 -38.17 3.13
CA LEU A 4 -16.60 -37.90 4.25
C LEU A 4 -18.04 -37.90 3.78
N HIS A 5 -18.92 -38.64 4.49
CA HIS A 5 -20.37 -38.61 4.29
C HIS A 5 -21.00 -37.62 5.28
N GLY A 6 -21.89 -36.78 4.82
CA GLY A 6 -22.63 -35.80 5.62
C GLY A 6 -23.92 -35.42 4.91
N ASP A 7 -24.95 -35.09 5.67
CA ASP A 7 -26.22 -34.66 5.12
C ASP A 7 -26.17 -33.27 4.48
N PHE A 8 -25.19 -32.45 4.90
CA PHE A 8 -25.00 -31.09 4.40
C PHE A 8 -23.53 -30.75 4.28
N TYR A 9 -23.20 -29.95 3.30
CA TYR A 9 -21.89 -29.27 3.22
C TYR A 9 -22.09 -27.82 2.78
N SER A 10 -21.26 -26.92 3.29
CA SER A 10 -21.24 -25.52 2.89
C SER A 10 -19.87 -25.16 2.33
N HIS A 11 -19.85 -24.36 1.26
CA HIS A 11 -18.65 -23.77 0.72
C HIS A 11 -18.74 -22.25 0.79
N GLN A 12 -17.71 -21.61 1.34
CA GLN A 12 -17.53 -20.17 1.21
C GLN A 12 -16.73 -19.89 -0.07
N LEU A 13 -17.34 -19.17 -0.99
CA LEU A 13 -16.74 -18.84 -2.28
C LEU A 13 -16.54 -17.33 -2.40
N THR A 14 -15.35 -16.92 -2.81
CA THR A 14 -15.06 -15.52 -3.15
C THR A 14 -15.00 -15.37 -4.66
N PHE A 15 -15.76 -14.42 -5.20
CA PHE A 15 -15.80 -14.14 -6.63
C PHE A 15 -15.10 -12.83 -6.93
N PHE A 16 -14.14 -12.86 -7.86
CA PHE A 16 -13.47 -11.68 -8.38
C PHE A 16 -13.98 -11.37 -9.78
N MET A 17 -14.67 -10.24 -9.92
CA MET A 17 -15.17 -9.79 -11.21
C MET A 17 -14.12 -8.96 -11.94
N VAL A 18 -13.89 -9.28 -13.21
CA VAL A 18 -13.00 -8.54 -14.09
C VAL A 18 -13.80 -8.01 -15.28
N LYS A 19 -13.46 -6.81 -15.77
CA LYS A 19 -14.13 -6.23 -16.94
C LYS A 19 -13.94 -7.13 -18.15
N ASN A 20 -15.03 -7.52 -18.80
CA ASN A 20 -15.02 -8.42 -19.95
C ASN A 20 -14.18 -7.89 -21.12
N ASN A 21 -14.21 -6.56 -21.33
CA ASN A 21 -13.40 -5.93 -22.39
C ASN A 21 -11.91 -6.09 -22.18
N ASP A 22 -11.43 -5.99 -20.94
CA ASP A 22 -10.01 -6.17 -20.61
C ASP A 22 -9.57 -7.61 -20.91
N LEU A 23 -10.40 -8.60 -20.54
CA LEU A 23 -10.17 -10.00 -20.86
C LEU A 23 -10.15 -10.28 -22.36
N LYS A 24 -11.10 -9.70 -23.10
CA LYS A 24 -11.15 -9.83 -24.56
C LYS A 24 -9.91 -9.22 -25.22
N ASN A 25 -9.51 -8.03 -24.80
CA ASN A 25 -8.32 -7.36 -25.34
C ASN A 25 -7.05 -8.20 -25.11
N ILE A 26 -6.86 -8.73 -23.90
CA ILE A 26 -5.72 -9.60 -23.60
C ILE A 26 -5.75 -10.85 -24.49
N LYS A 27 -6.89 -11.54 -24.59
CA LYS A 27 -7.03 -12.72 -25.45
C LYS A 27 -6.73 -12.41 -26.92
N THR A 28 -7.23 -11.28 -27.42
CA THR A 28 -6.98 -10.84 -28.80
C THR A 28 -5.50 -10.61 -29.06
N LEU A 29 -4.80 -9.91 -28.13
CA LEU A 29 -3.35 -9.67 -28.24
C LEU A 29 -2.56 -10.98 -28.32
N PHE A 30 -2.86 -11.94 -27.43
CA PHE A 30 -2.19 -13.24 -27.45
C PHE A 30 -2.46 -14.01 -28.75
N ASN A 31 -3.71 -14.01 -29.23
CA ASN A 31 -4.07 -14.67 -30.49
C ASN A 31 -3.35 -14.03 -31.68
N MET A 32 -3.19 -12.70 -31.72
CA MET A 32 -2.43 -12.00 -32.78
C MET A 32 -0.95 -12.40 -32.81
N CYS A 33 -0.39 -12.81 -31.66
CA CYS A 33 0.97 -13.32 -31.55
C CYS A 33 1.06 -14.84 -31.76
N ASN A 34 -0.01 -15.51 -32.16
CA ASN A 34 -0.10 -16.97 -32.27
C ASN A 34 0.21 -17.70 -30.94
N LEU A 35 -0.10 -17.06 -29.82
CA LEU A 35 0.07 -17.60 -28.47
C LEU A 35 -1.27 -18.04 -27.88
N ASN A 36 -1.32 -19.20 -27.26
CA ASN A 36 -2.52 -19.66 -26.59
C ASN A 36 -2.50 -19.23 -25.10
N LEU A 37 -3.51 -18.48 -24.69
CA LEU A 37 -3.69 -18.05 -23.31
C LEU A 37 -4.41 -19.13 -22.50
N SER A 38 -3.67 -19.91 -21.75
CA SER A 38 -4.22 -21.03 -20.96
C SER A 38 -4.92 -20.56 -19.67
N LYS A 39 -4.40 -19.50 -18.99
CA LYS A 39 -4.92 -19.07 -17.70
C LYS A 39 -4.60 -17.62 -17.41
N ILE A 40 -5.53 -16.91 -16.76
CA ILE A 40 -5.34 -15.56 -16.22
C ILE A 40 -5.46 -15.65 -14.71
N ILE A 41 -4.48 -15.11 -13.99
CA ILE A 41 -4.44 -15.11 -12.53
C ILE A 41 -4.21 -13.70 -12.04
N LEU A 42 -4.90 -13.30 -10.96
CA LEU A 42 -4.68 -12.00 -10.33
C LEU A 42 -3.27 -11.92 -9.73
N LYS A 43 -2.54 -10.86 -10.05
CA LYS A 43 -1.18 -10.63 -9.52
C LYS A 43 -1.18 -10.65 -7.98
N SER A 44 -2.14 -9.96 -7.35
CA SER A 44 -2.26 -9.93 -5.88
C SER A 44 -2.41 -11.32 -5.25
N PHE A 45 -3.10 -12.23 -5.92
CA PHE A 45 -3.24 -13.62 -5.49
C PHE A 45 -1.89 -14.37 -5.54
N THR A 46 -1.17 -14.28 -6.64
CA THR A 46 0.13 -14.98 -6.78
C THR A 46 1.18 -14.46 -5.81
N GLU A 47 1.21 -13.15 -5.58
CA GLU A 47 2.11 -12.52 -4.61
C GLU A 47 1.74 -12.90 -3.16
N GLY A 48 0.45 -12.96 -2.83
CA GLY A 48 -0.01 -13.36 -1.50
C GLY A 48 0.32 -14.81 -1.17
N ILE A 49 0.12 -15.74 -2.11
CA ILE A 49 0.44 -17.16 -1.90
C ILE A 49 1.92 -17.41 -1.62
N LYS A 50 2.83 -16.64 -2.24
CA LYS A 50 4.27 -16.76 -1.97
C LYS A 50 4.55 -16.49 -0.49
N ILE A 51 3.94 -15.44 0.06
CA ILE A 51 4.15 -15.02 1.46
C ILE A 51 3.52 -16.01 2.44
N ILE A 52 2.31 -16.49 2.17
CA ILE A 52 1.60 -17.47 3.03
C ILE A 52 2.38 -18.77 3.16
N LYS A 53 3.12 -19.20 2.14
CA LYS A 53 3.96 -20.39 2.21
C LYS A 53 5.11 -20.26 3.21
N GLU A 54 5.57 -19.05 3.46
CA GLU A 54 6.67 -18.75 4.37
C GLU A 54 6.19 -18.55 5.81
N ASP A 55 5.02 -17.93 6.00
CA ASP A 55 4.45 -17.59 7.30
C ASP A 55 3.05 -18.25 7.42
N LYS A 56 2.93 -19.28 8.26
CA LYS A 56 1.65 -20.02 8.49
C LYS A 56 0.75 -19.26 9.46
N LYS A 57 0.27 -18.09 9.09
CA LYS A 57 -0.73 -17.34 9.86
C LYS A 57 -2.10 -17.47 9.23
N ASP A 58 -3.14 -17.54 10.06
CA ASP A 58 -4.52 -17.71 9.62
C ASP A 58 -5.01 -16.47 8.86
N ILE A 59 -4.61 -15.28 9.32
CA ILE A 59 -4.97 -14.01 8.68
C ILE A 59 -3.73 -13.29 8.17
N PHE A 60 -3.76 -12.96 6.89
CA PHE A 60 -2.71 -12.21 6.22
C PHE A 60 -3.31 -11.05 5.43
N ILE A 61 -2.84 -9.84 5.72
CA ILE A 61 -3.21 -8.61 5.01
C ILE A 61 -2.00 -8.11 4.24
N LYS A 62 -2.15 -7.95 2.92
CA LYS A 62 -1.13 -7.34 2.07
C LYS A 62 -1.59 -5.95 1.64
N ILE A 63 -0.76 -4.95 1.91
CA ILE A 63 -0.97 -3.57 1.49
C ILE A 63 0.21 -3.15 0.61
N ASN A 64 -0.10 -2.69 -0.59
CA ASN A 64 0.87 -2.15 -1.51
C ASN A 64 0.52 -0.69 -1.83
N ILE A 65 1.29 0.26 -1.29
CA ILE A 65 1.15 1.69 -1.51
C ILE A 65 2.06 2.09 -2.65
N LYS A 66 1.48 2.25 -3.83
CA LYS A 66 2.15 2.75 -5.01
C LYS A 66 2.05 4.26 -5.08
N LYS A 67 2.56 4.83 -6.16
CA LYS A 67 2.54 6.27 -6.40
C LYS A 67 1.12 6.86 -6.42
N ASN A 68 0.21 6.29 -7.21
CA ASN A 68 -1.14 6.83 -7.47
C ASN A 68 -2.28 5.92 -7.02
N GLU A 69 -1.98 4.74 -6.50
CA GLU A 69 -2.97 3.76 -6.08
C GLU A 69 -2.46 2.97 -4.88
N THR A 70 -3.38 2.52 -4.05
CA THR A 70 -3.11 1.59 -2.96
C THR A 70 -3.93 0.32 -3.17
N LEU A 71 -3.28 -0.83 -3.04
CA LEU A 71 -3.91 -2.14 -3.19
C LEU A 71 -3.93 -2.84 -1.84
N LEU A 72 -5.11 -3.26 -1.43
CA LEU A 72 -5.36 -4.05 -0.23
C LEU A 72 -5.80 -5.44 -0.64
N SER A 73 -5.17 -6.46 -0.08
CA SER A 73 -5.53 -7.87 -0.30
C SER A 73 -5.58 -8.58 1.05
N ILE A 74 -6.64 -9.34 1.29
CA ILE A 74 -6.85 -10.08 2.53
C ILE A 74 -6.92 -11.56 2.21
N PHE A 75 -6.18 -12.33 2.97
CA PHE A 75 -6.15 -13.78 2.93
C PHE A 75 -6.56 -14.35 4.29
N TYR A 76 -7.38 -15.36 4.29
CA TYR A 76 -7.80 -16.09 5.46
C TYR A 76 -7.65 -17.59 5.19
N GLU A 77 -7.00 -18.33 6.10
CA GLU A 77 -6.72 -19.77 5.94
C GLU A 77 -6.16 -20.13 4.54
N SER A 78 -5.20 -19.35 4.08
CA SER A 78 -4.59 -19.48 2.75
C SER A 78 -5.53 -19.20 1.55
N SER A 79 -6.76 -18.75 1.79
CA SER A 79 -7.73 -18.37 0.77
C SER A 79 -7.70 -16.87 0.53
N PHE A 80 -7.77 -16.46 -0.74
CA PHE A 80 -7.85 -15.04 -1.12
C PHE A 80 -9.30 -14.55 -0.95
N CYS A 81 -9.57 -13.82 0.14
CA CYS A 81 -10.92 -13.46 0.54
C CYS A 81 -11.38 -12.09 0.05
N TYR A 82 -10.48 -11.12 -0.02
CA TYR A 82 -10.86 -9.75 -0.33
C TYR A 82 -9.78 -9.00 -1.09
N PHE A 83 -10.22 -8.12 -2.00
CA PHE A 83 -9.35 -7.22 -2.74
C PHE A 83 -10.02 -5.86 -2.89
N GLN A 84 -9.29 -4.81 -2.58
CA GLN A 84 -9.74 -3.44 -2.79
C GLN A 84 -8.61 -2.60 -3.38
N LYS A 85 -8.97 -1.77 -4.35
CA LYS A 85 -8.11 -0.75 -4.93
C LYS A 85 -8.60 0.62 -4.47
N PHE A 86 -7.70 1.41 -3.92
CA PHE A 86 -7.92 2.83 -3.62
C PHE A 86 -7.24 3.68 -4.67
N ASN A 87 -7.88 4.77 -5.09
CA ASN A 87 -7.36 5.71 -6.08
C ASN A 87 -6.49 6.81 -5.45
N PHE A 88 -5.71 6.44 -4.44
CA PHE A 88 -4.71 7.29 -3.83
C PHE A 88 -3.46 6.46 -3.51
N GLY A 89 -2.31 7.11 -3.45
CA GLY A 89 -1.02 6.50 -3.12
C GLY A 89 -0.08 7.54 -2.51
N SER A 90 1.23 7.32 -2.58
CA SER A 90 2.23 8.21 -1.97
C SER A 90 2.23 9.63 -2.54
N ASP A 91 1.83 9.83 -3.79
CA ASP A 91 1.78 11.16 -4.42
C ASP A 91 0.84 12.15 -3.74
N ILE A 92 -0.19 11.69 -3.03
CA ILE A 92 -1.10 12.60 -2.32
C ILE A 92 -0.40 13.35 -1.20
N ILE A 93 0.58 12.71 -0.53
CA ILE A 93 1.39 13.31 0.53
C ILE A 93 2.23 14.44 -0.05
N LEU A 94 2.89 14.18 -1.19
CA LEU A 94 3.69 15.18 -1.89
C LEU A 94 2.84 16.36 -2.36
N LYS A 95 1.62 16.07 -2.86
CA LYS A 95 0.67 17.09 -3.29
C LYS A 95 0.22 18.00 -2.14
N ASP A 96 0.00 17.45 -0.95
CA ASP A 96 -0.41 18.24 0.21
C ASP A 96 0.73 19.15 0.68
N ILE A 97 1.94 18.61 0.80
CA ILE A 97 3.11 19.43 1.14
C ILE A 97 3.31 20.54 0.08
N SER A 98 3.23 20.18 -1.20
CA SER A 98 3.36 21.11 -2.32
C SER A 98 2.33 22.25 -2.22
N LYS A 99 1.07 21.93 -1.95
CA LYS A 99 -0.01 22.92 -1.82
C LYS A 99 0.16 23.82 -0.59
N VAL A 100 0.38 23.22 0.58
CA VAL A 100 0.48 23.97 1.85
C VAL A 100 1.72 24.85 1.88
N CYS A 101 2.85 24.32 1.42
CA CYS A 101 4.12 25.05 1.38
C CYS A 101 4.31 25.89 0.10
N SER A 102 3.40 25.79 -0.89
CA SER A 102 3.48 26.45 -2.20
C SER A 102 4.80 26.15 -2.93
N PHE A 103 5.23 24.90 -2.90
CA PHE A 103 6.36 24.40 -3.67
C PHE A 103 5.90 23.67 -4.92
N GLU A 104 6.75 23.62 -5.93
CA GLU A 104 6.58 22.67 -7.02
C GLU A 104 6.77 21.23 -6.54
N MET A 105 6.08 20.27 -7.16
CA MET A 105 6.17 18.85 -6.82
C MET A 105 7.60 18.30 -6.88
N SER A 106 8.38 18.74 -7.87
CA SER A 106 9.78 18.36 -8.03
C SER A 106 10.63 18.83 -6.86
N LYS A 107 10.48 20.09 -6.45
CA LYS A 107 11.17 20.69 -5.30
C LYS A 107 10.76 19.99 -4.00
N THR A 108 9.47 19.72 -3.81
CA THR A 108 8.94 18.99 -2.65
C THR A 108 9.58 17.61 -2.52
N LYS A 109 9.65 16.86 -3.60
CA LYS A 109 10.28 15.53 -3.60
C LYS A 109 11.76 15.59 -3.22
N ASN A 110 12.50 16.55 -3.75
CA ASN A 110 13.93 16.74 -3.43
C ASN A 110 14.14 17.11 -1.97
N ILE A 111 13.30 18.01 -1.40
CA ILE A 111 13.35 18.36 0.03
C ILE A 111 13.20 17.11 0.90
N ILE A 112 12.21 16.25 0.59
CA ILE A 112 11.95 15.03 1.36
C ILE A 112 13.11 14.04 1.24
N LEU A 113 13.67 13.85 0.05
CA LEU A 113 14.79 12.95 -0.19
C LEU A 113 16.07 13.41 0.51
N GLU A 114 16.39 14.72 0.43
CA GLU A 114 17.63 15.25 1.02
C GLU A 114 17.60 15.29 2.55
N LYS A 115 16.47 15.64 3.13
CA LYS A 115 16.38 15.93 4.58
C LYS A 115 16.06 14.72 5.45
N LYS A 116 15.90 13.52 4.84
CA LYS A 116 15.56 12.28 5.57
C LYS A 116 14.83 12.60 6.87
N PHE A 117 13.52 12.53 6.90
CA PHE A 117 12.64 12.94 8.03
C PHE A 117 13.03 12.38 9.42
N GLU A 118 14.21 11.78 9.53
CA GLU A 118 14.80 11.24 10.74
C GLU A 118 15.67 12.32 11.40
N ASN A 119 15.47 12.57 12.68
CA ASN A 119 16.30 13.47 13.52
C ASN A 119 16.29 14.95 13.12
N LEU A 120 15.14 15.51 12.79
CA LEU A 120 15.01 16.94 12.54
C LEU A 120 15.08 17.73 13.86
N ASN A 121 16.07 18.61 13.97
CA ASN A 121 16.12 19.59 15.04
C ASN A 121 14.94 20.57 14.89
N GLU A 122 14.37 21.02 16.02
CA GLU A 122 13.23 21.95 16.03
C GLU A 122 13.46 23.23 15.23
N ASN A 123 14.71 23.64 15.06
CA ASN A 123 15.14 24.85 14.34
C ASN A 123 15.60 24.58 12.89
N SER A 124 15.27 23.43 12.33
CA SER A 124 15.64 23.14 10.94
C SER A 124 14.63 23.72 9.96
N TYR A 125 15.11 24.47 8.98
CA TYR A 125 14.28 25.13 7.95
C TYR A 125 14.65 24.60 6.57
N VAL A 126 13.72 24.82 5.62
CA VAL A 126 13.96 24.52 4.20
C VAL A 126 15.04 25.48 3.66
N ASP A 127 16.02 24.94 2.93
CA ASP A 127 17.13 25.73 2.39
C ASP A 127 16.65 26.73 1.34
N GLN A 128 17.31 27.89 1.28
CA GLN A 128 16.96 28.97 0.36
C GLN A 128 16.96 28.54 -1.11
N LYS A 129 17.78 27.56 -1.49
CA LYS A 129 17.87 27.01 -2.87
C LYS A 129 16.54 26.46 -3.42
N TYR A 130 15.55 26.17 -2.56
CA TYR A 130 14.24 25.66 -2.97
C TYR A 130 13.22 26.78 -3.24
N PHE A 131 13.57 28.02 -2.94
CA PHE A 131 12.72 29.19 -3.18
C PHE A 131 13.20 29.94 -4.42
N ASP A 132 12.28 30.56 -5.14
CA ASP A 132 12.63 31.50 -6.22
C ASP A 132 13.10 32.83 -5.60
N ASP A 133 14.02 33.53 -6.26
CA ASP A 133 14.83 34.64 -5.72
C ASP A 133 14.05 35.74 -4.96
N ASN A 134 12.75 35.91 -5.23
CA ASN A 134 11.92 36.94 -4.61
C ASN A 134 10.90 36.40 -3.58
N ASN A 135 10.85 35.09 -3.32
CA ASN A 135 9.79 34.45 -2.54
C ASN A 135 10.28 33.58 -1.37
N PHE A 136 11.44 33.93 -0.80
CA PHE A 136 11.94 33.20 0.37
C PHE A 136 10.96 33.30 1.56
N ARG A 137 10.57 32.15 2.09
CA ARG A 137 9.74 32.02 3.29
C ARG A 137 10.42 31.07 4.27
N LYS A 138 10.35 31.41 5.54
CA LYS A 138 10.91 30.58 6.60
C LYS A 138 9.94 29.41 6.88
N ILE A 139 10.09 28.29 6.17
CA ILE A 139 9.28 27.08 6.37
C ILE A 139 10.10 26.09 7.18
N SER A 140 9.56 25.66 8.34
CA SER A 140 10.23 24.66 9.17
C SER A 140 10.08 23.25 8.57
N LEU A 141 11.13 22.45 8.66
CA LEU A 141 11.06 21.05 8.26
C LEU A 141 10.08 20.24 9.14
N LYS A 142 9.94 20.62 10.43
CA LYS A 142 8.94 20.06 11.34
C LYS A 142 7.52 20.19 10.77
N HIS A 143 7.17 21.34 10.23
CA HIS A 143 5.85 21.57 9.62
C HIS A 143 5.61 20.66 8.40
N ILE A 144 6.62 20.45 7.57
CA ILE A 144 6.52 19.50 6.44
C ILE A 144 6.27 18.08 6.95
N VAL A 145 6.95 17.65 8.01
CA VAL A 145 6.75 16.35 8.63
C VAL A 145 5.35 16.20 9.23
N GLU A 146 4.82 17.25 9.85
CA GLU A 146 3.46 17.28 10.39
C GLU A 146 2.41 17.10 9.29
N ILE A 147 2.55 17.81 8.16
CA ILE A 147 1.67 17.63 6.99
C ILE A 147 1.73 16.19 6.45
N ALA A 148 2.94 15.66 6.29
CA ALA A 148 3.12 14.28 5.82
C ALA A 148 2.48 13.28 6.80
N SER A 149 2.72 13.44 8.11
CA SER A 149 2.19 12.55 9.14
C SER A 149 0.67 12.54 9.17
N ALA A 150 0.04 13.71 9.14
CA ALA A 150 -1.43 13.85 9.12
C ALA A 150 -2.03 13.12 7.90
N ARG A 151 -1.41 13.26 6.71
CA ARG A 151 -1.89 12.54 5.52
C ARG A 151 -1.66 11.03 5.61
N ILE A 152 -0.56 10.58 6.18
CA ILE A 152 -0.30 9.15 6.38
C ILE A 152 -1.31 8.58 7.38
N GLU A 153 -1.61 9.26 8.47
CA GLU A 153 -2.64 8.85 9.44
C GLU A 153 -4.00 8.73 8.76
N GLU A 154 -4.40 9.69 7.94
CA GLU A 154 -5.65 9.60 7.16
C GLU A 154 -5.66 8.41 6.19
N ILE A 155 -4.56 8.13 5.50
CA ILE A 155 -4.44 6.95 4.63
C ILE A 155 -4.64 5.67 5.44
N VAL A 156 -4.02 5.57 6.61
CA VAL A 156 -4.18 4.42 7.52
C VAL A 156 -5.62 4.28 7.96
N ASP A 157 -6.26 5.38 8.36
CA ASP A 157 -7.67 5.39 8.78
C ASP A 157 -8.61 4.92 7.66
N VAL A 158 -8.42 5.42 6.44
CA VAL A 158 -9.24 5.01 5.28
C VAL A 158 -9.06 3.53 4.95
N ILE A 159 -7.84 3.01 5.05
CA ILE A 159 -7.56 1.60 4.73
C ILE A 159 -8.13 0.68 5.82
N PHE A 160 -8.02 1.03 7.08
CA PHE A 160 -8.35 0.14 8.22
C PHE A 160 -9.59 0.58 8.97
N ASN A 161 -9.59 1.73 9.63
CA ASN A 161 -10.62 2.12 10.59
C ASN A 161 -11.97 2.42 9.94
N LEU A 162 -11.95 2.97 8.74
CA LEU A 162 -13.17 3.28 7.97
C LEU A 162 -13.56 2.14 7.03
N ASN A 163 -12.73 1.12 6.88
CA ASN A 163 -12.97 0.00 5.98
C ASN A 163 -13.76 -1.11 6.69
N ARG A 164 -15.07 -1.11 6.51
CA ARG A 164 -15.97 -2.09 7.13
C ARG A 164 -15.65 -3.55 6.79
N ASN A 165 -14.96 -3.81 5.70
CA ASN A 165 -14.60 -5.16 5.27
C ASN A 165 -13.45 -5.76 6.11
N ILE A 166 -12.68 -4.93 6.82
CA ILE A 166 -11.62 -5.39 7.71
C ILE A 166 -12.15 -5.62 9.14
N PHE A 167 -13.23 -4.96 9.53
CA PHE A 167 -13.80 -5.03 10.87
C PHE A 167 -14.19 -6.45 11.32
N TYR A 168 -14.47 -7.34 10.38
CA TYR A 168 -14.83 -8.73 10.66
C TYR A 168 -13.64 -9.65 10.95
N ILE A 169 -12.44 -9.12 10.86
CA ILE A 169 -11.18 -9.87 11.08
C ILE A 169 -10.71 -9.58 12.52
N GLY A 170 -11.52 -9.91 13.51
CA GLY A 170 -11.23 -9.65 14.93
C GLY A 170 -10.70 -10.86 15.66
N GLY A 171 -9.72 -10.66 16.53
CA GLY A 171 -9.36 -11.59 17.61
C GLY A 171 -8.14 -12.50 17.41
N GLU A 172 -7.58 -12.60 16.22
CA GLU A 172 -6.42 -13.44 15.92
C GLU A 172 -5.17 -12.62 15.60
N GLU A 173 -3.98 -13.23 15.70
CA GLU A 173 -2.74 -12.59 15.30
C GLU A 173 -2.75 -12.29 13.79
N ILE A 174 -2.88 -11.01 13.44
CA ILE A 174 -2.88 -10.55 12.06
C ILE A 174 -1.46 -10.29 11.60
N LEU A 175 -1.07 -10.90 10.48
CA LEU A 175 0.16 -10.56 9.78
C LEU A 175 -0.13 -9.50 8.73
N ILE A 176 0.45 -8.31 8.88
CA ILE A 176 0.34 -7.23 7.88
C ILE A 176 1.65 -7.13 7.11
N ASN A 177 1.57 -7.32 5.80
CA ASN A 177 2.66 -7.11 4.87
C ASN A 177 2.47 -5.78 4.16
N LEU A 178 3.33 -4.81 4.46
CA LEU A 178 3.28 -3.47 3.90
C LEU A 178 4.46 -3.25 2.96
N SER A 179 4.16 -2.92 1.71
CA SER A 179 5.14 -2.45 0.74
C SER A 179 4.80 -1.03 0.28
N ILE A 180 5.83 -0.20 0.11
CA ILE A 180 5.72 1.20 -0.29
C ILE A 180 6.75 1.47 -1.36
N ASP A 181 6.31 1.88 -2.55
CA ASP A 181 7.19 2.14 -3.69
C ASP A 181 8.08 3.37 -3.47
N ASP A 182 7.57 4.39 -2.77
CA ASP A 182 8.31 5.61 -2.49
C ASP A 182 9.17 5.48 -1.23
N LYS A 183 10.47 5.26 -1.43
CA LYS A 183 11.45 5.11 -0.35
C LYS A 183 11.60 6.36 0.53
N SER A 184 11.30 7.55 0.01
CA SER A 184 11.46 8.82 0.73
C SER A 184 10.57 8.96 1.95
N ILE A 185 9.39 8.35 1.91
CA ILE A 185 8.38 8.42 2.97
C ILE A 185 8.19 7.08 3.71
N GLN A 186 8.91 6.03 3.26
CA GLN A 186 8.74 4.67 3.77
C GLN A 186 8.91 4.57 5.29
N ASN A 187 9.93 5.21 5.84
CA ASN A 187 10.21 5.14 7.28
C ASN A 187 9.12 5.81 8.12
N LYS A 188 8.57 6.94 7.63
CA LYS A 188 7.48 7.62 8.32
C LYS A 188 6.18 6.80 8.29
N PHE A 189 5.88 6.15 7.16
CA PHE A 189 4.78 5.17 7.10
C PHE A 189 4.97 4.04 8.11
N LYS A 190 6.16 3.45 8.17
CA LYS A 190 6.48 2.37 9.12
C LYS A 190 6.25 2.80 10.57
N GLU A 191 6.67 4.00 10.93
CA GLU A 191 6.49 4.56 12.27
C GLU A 191 5.01 4.69 12.63
N ILE A 192 4.22 5.30 11.75
CA ILE A 192 2.79 5.53 11.98
C ILE A 192 2.01 4.21 11.99
N PHE A 193 2.31 3.29 11.07
CA PHE A 193 1.71 1.95 11.08
C PHE A 193 2.00 1.19 12.37
N LYS A 194 3.24 1.19 12.84
CA LYS A 194 3.59 0.56 14.13
C LYS A 194 2.82 1.14 15.30
N LYS A 195 2.64 2.46 15.32
CA LYS A 195 1.88 3.15 16.37
C LYS A 195 0.40 2.73 16.40
N ASN A 196 -0.20 2.54 15.23
CA ASN A 196 -1.64 2.20 15.11
C ASN A 196 -1.91 0.69 15.26
N PHE A 197 -0.92 -0.18 15.04
CA PHE A 197 -1.07 -1.64 15.03
C PHE A 197 -0.12 -2.34 16.00
N ASN A 198 -0.09 -1.90 17.26
CA ASN A 198 0.80 -2.45 18.29
C ASN A 198 0.60 -3.96 18.54
N ASN A 199 -0.58 -4.51 18.26
CA ASN A 199 -0.93 -5.92 18.46
C ASN A 199 -0.80 -6.78 17.19
N CYS A 200 -0.36 -6.21 16.07
CA CYS A 200 -0.19 -6.93 14.82
C CYS A 200 1.28 -7.19 14.50
N LYS A 201 1.58 -8.35 13.92
CA LYS A 201 2.90 -8.62 13.36
C LYS A 201 3.04 -7.86 12.04
N LEU A 202 3.87 -6.81 12.01
CA LEU A 202 4.13 -5.99 10.84
C LEU A 202 5.41 -6.46 10.14
N ASN A 203 5.26 -6.94 8.91
CA ASN A 203 6.38 -7.22 8.01
C ASN A 203 6.45 -6.14 6.94
N PHE A 204 7.64 -5.57 6.74
CA PHE A 204 7.88 -4.56 5.72
C PHE A 204 8.73 -5.16 4.61
N PHE A 205 8.18 -5.25 3.41
CA PHE A 205 8.87 -5.78 2.24
C PHE A 205 9.18 -4.66 1.25
N ASN A 206 10.39 -4.66 0.71
CA ASN A 206 10.72 -3.87 -0.46
C ASN A 206 10.44 -4.73 -1.68
N LEU A 207 9.62 -4.25 -2.61
CA LEU A 207 9.32 -4.96 -3.87
C LEU A 207 10.56 -5.19 -4.74
N THR A 208 11.64 -4.44 -4.50
CA THR A 208 12.92 -4.57 -5.23
C THR A 208 13.69 -5.85 -4.91
N ASP A 209 13.35 -6.57 -3.85
CA ASP A 209 14.05 -7.79 -3.45
C ASP A 209 13.44 -9.07 -4.06
N GLN A 210 12.38 -8.95 -4.86
CA GLN A 210 11.67 -10.11 -5.45
C GLN A 210 11.85 -10.28 -6.97
N ASP A 211 12.55 -9.38 -7.64
CA ASP A 211 12.78 -9.43 -9.09
C ASP A 211 14.20 -9.94 -9.46
N ASN A 212 14.91 -10.59 -8.52
CA ASN A 212 16.17 -11.30 -8.78
C ASN A 212 16.01 -12.81 -8.62
#